data_7e55c910e5b0ba6f5a88dbbaa3693679
#
_entry.id   7e55c910e5b0ba6f5a88dbbaa3693679
#
_cell.length_a   1.000
_cell.length_b   1.000
_cell.length_c   1.000
_cell.angle_alpha   90.00
_cell.angle_beta   90.00
_cell.angle_gamma   90.00
#
_symmetry.space_group_name_H-M   'P 1'
#
loop_
_entity.id
_entity.type
_entity.pdbx_description
1 polymer ?
#
loop_
_entity_poly.entity_id
_entity_poly.type
_entity_poly.pdbx_seq_one_letter_code
_entity_poly.pdbx_strand_id
1 'polypeptide(L)'
;KGARVVDDRVVQDYIYHDYSSLSDLLWAYHIQHPDITAVYLLGYSHQNRPILAFRITEDPMQIKPEPSVLVMGSLHGNELLSTEYSLDLLHYILQRYEFDNRVNGWVSGIDLWFVPMLNPDGNWTFLRRDKGWTKGRKNGRDSDGKCVFKSNEGVDISRNFPFFWGEGG
;
A
#
# COMPACT_ATOMS: atom_id res chain seq x y z
N LYS A 1 3.40 -16.29 -8.78
CA LYS A 1 3.93 -16.49 -10.16
C LYS A 1 5.33 -15.96 -10.20
N GLY A 2 6.32 -16.81 -10.43
CA GLY A 2 7.71 -16.41 -10.47
C GLY A 2 7.99 -15.39 -11.58
N ALA A 3 8.87 -14.45 -11.31
CA ALA A 3 9.32 -13.47 -12.28
C ALA A 3 9.84 -14.19 -13.54
N ARG A 4 9.30 -13.84 -14.69
CA ARG A 4 9.80 -14.32 -15.96
C ARG A 4 10.79 -13.29 -16.49
N VAL A 5 12.03 -13.59 -16.38
CA VAL A 5 13.08 -12.82 -17.04
C VAL A 5 13.11 -13.26 -18.50
N VAL A 6 12.45 -12.48 -19.34
CA VAL A 6 12.49 -12.70 -20.79
C VAL A 6 13.30 -11.60 -21.47
N ASP A 7 13.15 -10.38 -21.00
CA ASP A 7 14.01 -9.23 -21.28
C ASP A 7 13.87 -8.20 -20.17
N ASP A 8 14.75 -7.23 -20.11
CA ASP A 8 14.77 -6.22 -19.04
C ASP A 8 13.47 -5.41 -18.90
N ARG A 9 12.70 -5.28 -19.98
CA ARG A 9 11.43 -4.54 -19.98
C ARG A 9 10.34 -5.37 -19.30
N VAL A 10 10.31 -6.65 -19.59
CA VAL A 10 9.35 -7.58 -18.99
C VAL A 10 9.62 -7.74 -17.49
N VAL A 11 10.86 -7.74 -17.09
CA VAL A 11 11.25 -7.78 -15.66
C VAL A 11 10.79 -6.53 -14.94
N GLN A 12 10.94 -5.35 -15.54
CA GLN A 12 10.50 -4.10 -14.94
C GLN A 12 8.98 -4.02 -14.78
N ASP A 13 8.24 -4.44 -15.78
CA ASP A 13 6.77 -4.43 -15.74
C ASP A 13 6.22 -5.45 -14.73
N TYR A 14 7.02 -6.43 -14.36
CA TYR A 14 6.63 -7.53 -13.48
C TYR A 14 7.04 -7.32 -12.02
N ILE A 15 8.00 -6.49 -11.76
CA ILE A 15 8.58 -6.29 -10.42
C ILE A 15 7.66 -5.43 -9.54
N TYR A 16 6.94 -4.48 -10.11
CA TYR A 16 6.15 -3.54 -9.34
C TYR A 16 4.65 -3.76 -9.50
N HIS A 17 3.97 -3.85 -8.36
CA HIS A 17 2.53 -3.93 -8.35
C HIS A 17 1.91 -2.58 -8.73
N ASP A 18 1.01 -2.61 -9.70
CA ASP A 18 0.07 -1.52 -9.89
C ASP A 18 -1.13 -1.73 -8.96
N TYR A 19 -2.03 -0.73 -8.95
CA TYR A 19 -3.22 -0.77 -8.12
C TYR A 19 -4.06 -2.04 -8.32
N SER A 20 -4.24 -2.50 -9.56
CA SER A 20 -5.07 -3.67 -9.86
C SER A 20 -4.45 -4.96 -9.34
N SER A 21 -3.19 -5.20 -9.67
CA SER A 21 -2.47 -6.39 -9.22
C SER A 21 -2.30 -6.44 -7.70
N LEU A 22 -2.12 -5.28 -7.04
CA LEU A 22 -2.11 -5.19 -5.59
C LEU A 22 -3.47 -5.59 -5.00
N SER A 23 -4.57 -5.04 -5.52
CA SER A 23 -5.91 -5.35 -5.04
C SER A 23 -6.21 -6.85 -5.16
N ASP A 24 -5.93 -7.44 -6.32
CA ASP A 24 -6.13 -8.86 -6.57
C ASP A 24 -5.30 -9.72 -5.60
N LEU A 25 -4.06 -9.31 -5.32
CA LEU A 25 -3.18 -10.02 -4.38
C LEU A 25 -3.72 -9.97 -2.94
N LEU A 26 -4.17 -8.80 -2.46
CA LEU A 26 -4.71 -8.68 -1.10
C LEU A 26 -5.97 -9.54 -0.92
N TRP A 27 -6.86 -9.56 -1.91
CA TRP A 27 -8.02 -10.43 -1.87
C TRP A 27 -7.65 -11.92 -1.95
N ALA A 28 -6.65 -12.28 -2.76
CA ALA A 28 -6.16 -13.65 -2.81
C ALA A 28 -5.59 -14.12 -1.46
N TYR A 29 -4.85 -13.27 -0.76
CA TYR A 29 -4.37 -13.57 0.58
C TYR A 29 -5.49 -13.70 1.61
N HIS A 30 -6.49 -12.83 1.56
CA HIS A 30 -7.64 -12.96 2.45
C HIS A 30 -8.41 -14.26 2.22
N ILE A 31 -8.62 -14.67 0.98
CA ILE A 31 -9.29 -15.94 0.65
C ILE A 31 -8.48 -17.15 1.17
N GLN A 32 -7.16 -17.07 1.17
CA GLN A 32 -6.29 -18.15 1.66
C GLN A 32 -6.19 -18.20 3.18
N HIS A 33 -6.34 -17.06 3.87
CA HIS A 33 -6.18 -16.93 5.32
C HIS A 33 -7.33 -16.15 5.96
N PRO A 34 -8.60 -16.60 5.80
CA PRO A 34 -9.77 -15.82 6.23
C PRO A 34 -9.87 -15.67 7.75
N ASP A 35 -9.31 -16.62 8.50
CA ASP A 35 -9.41 -16.66 9.96
C ASP A 35 -8.53 -15.62 10.67
N ILE A 36 -7.47 -15.15 10.00
CA ILE A 36 -6.52 -14.19 10.58
C ILE A 36 -6.41 -12.90 9.78
N THR A 37 -7.18 -12.73 8.72
CA THR A 37 -7.07 -11.54 7.86
C THR A 37 -8.42 -10.87 7.63
N ALA A 38 -8.40 -9.57 7.38
CA ALA A 38 -9.54 -8.82 6.87
C ALA A 38 -9.08 -7.71 5.91
N VAL A 39 -9.91 -7.42 4.91
CA VAL A 39 -9.69 -6.32 3.96
C VAL A 39 -10.68 -5.21 4.25
N TYR A 40 -10.19 -3.98 4.42
CA TYR A 40 -11.00 -2.81 4.69
C TYR A 40 -10.86 -1.77 3.59
N LEU A 41 -11.96 -1.17 3.20
CA LEU A 41 -11.98 0.02 2.37
C LEU A 41 -11.84 1.26 3.26
N LEU A 42 -10.70 1.94 3.18
CA LEU A 42 -10.47 3.20 3.92
C LEU A 42 -11.15 4.40 3.26
N GLY A 43 -11.31 4.36 1.95
CA GLY A 43 -11.88 5.43 1.15
C GLY A 43 -11.47 5.33 -0.31
N TYR A 44 -11.63 6.44 -1.03
CA TYR A 44 -11.32 6.52 -2.46
C TYR A 44 -10.35 7.67 -2.73
N SER A 45 -9.46 7.45 -3.66
CA SER A 45 -8.62 8.51 -4.22
C SER A 45 -9.43 9.49 -5.08
N HIS A 46 -8.79 10.57 -5.55
CA HIS A 46 -9.45 11.52 -6.47
C HIS A 46 -9.90 10.90 -7.80
N GLN A 47 -9.23 9.85 -8.24
CA GLN A 47 -9.62 9.10 -9.45
C GLN A 47 -10.47 7.87 -9.14
N ASN A 48 -11.14 7.86 -7.97
CA ASN A 48 -12.03 6.80 -7.52
C ASN A 48 -11.38 5.41 -7.43
N ARG A 49 -10.07 5.34 -7.15
CA ARG A 49 -9.43 4.08 -6.80
C ARG A 49 -9.61 3.83 -5.31
N PRO A 50 -10.14 2.66 -4.90
CA PRO A 50 -10.24 2.32 -3.49
C PRO A 50 -8.85 2.32 -2.83
N ILE A 51 -8.76 2.83 -1.62
CA ILE A 51 -7.59 2.72 -0.76
C ILE A 51 -7.88 1.60 0.22
N LEU A 52 -7.12 0.51 0.10
CA LEU A 52 -7.35 -0.70 0.87
C LEU A 52 -6.39 -0.80 2.04
N ALA A 53 -6.91 -1.22 3.19
CA ALA A 53 -6.13 -1.70 4.31
C ALA A 53 -6.30 -3.22 4.46
N PHE A 54 -5.21 -3.89 4.77
CA PHE A 54 -5.18 -5.32 5.07
C PHE A 54 -4.80 -5.50 6.53
N ARG A 55 -5.65 -6.16 7.29
CA ARG A 55 -5.44 -6.44 8.71
C ARG A 55 -5.01 -7.88 8.90
N ILE A 56 -4.02 -8.12 9.75
CA ILE A 56 -3.60 -9.45 10.18
C ILE A 56 -3.61 -9.46 11.70
N THR A 57 -4.43 -10.30 12.28
CA THR A 57 -4.48 -10.60 13.72
C THR A 57 -5.36 -11.83 13.94
N GLU A 58 -5.23 -12.48 15.07
CA GLU A 58 -6.19 -13.51 15.50
C GLU A 58 -7.59 -12.88 15.68
N ASP A 59 -8.64 -13.51 15.14
CA ASP A 59 -10.01 -12.96 15.13
C ASP A 59 -10.12 -11.54 14.56
N PRO A 60 -9.81 -11.32 13.28
CA PRO A 60 -9.68 -9.97 12.68
C PRO A 60 -10.97 -9.16 12.66
N MET A 61 -12.10 -9.76 12.99
CA MET A 61 -13.40 -9.09 13.10
C MET A 61 -13.66 -8.52 14.50
N GLN A 62 -12.81 -8.84 15.48
CA GLN A 62 -12.92 -8.33 16.85
C GLN A 62 -11.93 -7.18 17.09
N ILE A 63 -12.33 -6.24 17.95
CA ILE A 63 -11.44 -5.21 18.48
C ILE A 63 -10.92 -5.72 19.82
N LYS A 64 -9.59 -5.87 19.92
CA LYS A 64 -8.91 -6.33 21.10
C LYS A 64 -7.99 -5.22 21.65
N PRO A 65 -7.69 -5.20 22.95
CA PRO A 65 -6.78 -4.23 23.55
C PRO A 65 -5.31 -4.59 23.29
N GLU A 66 -4.96 -4.88 22.06
CA GLU A 66 -3.62 -5.22 21.63
C GLU A 66 -2.89 -4.02 21.06
N PRO A 67 -1.55 -3.96 21.16
CA PRO A 67 -0.77 -2.94 20.47
C PRO A 67 -0.95 -3.09 18.96
N SER A 68 -1.08 -1.95 18.28
CA SER A 68 -1.26 -1.94 16.83
C SER A 68 0.00 -1.46 16.12
N VAL A 69 0.32 -2.07 14.99
CA VAL A 69 1.39 -1.65 14.08
C VAL A 69 0.78 -1.34 12.73
N LEU A 70 1.07 -0.15 12.20
CA LEU A 70 0.66 0.28 10.87
C LEU A 70 1.86 0.35 9.93
N VAL A 71 1.82 -0.40 8.85
CA VAL A 71 2.79 -0.39 7.75
C VAL A 71 2.15 0.29 6.54
N MET A 72 2.72 1.40 6.11
CA MET A 72 2.22 2.15 4.95
C MET A 72 3.26 2.17 3.84
N GLY A 73 2.78 2.02 2.60
CA GLY A 73 3.59 2.15 1.39
C GLY A 73 3.02 3.17 0.42
N SER A 74 3.83 3.59 -0.54
CA SER A 74 3.47 4.49 -1.65
C SER A 74 2.71 5.74 -1.22
N LEU A 75 3.22 6.47 -0.21
CA LEU A 75 2.74 7.81 0.10
C LEU A 75 3.00 8.74 -1.09
N HIS A 76 4.15 8.58 -1.74
CA HIS A 76 4.46 9.21 -3.02
C HIS A 76 4.44 8.15 -4.12
N GLY A 77 3.88 8.52 -5.27
CA GLY A 77 3.62 7.56 -6.35
C GLY A 77 4.86 6.93 -6.98
N ASN A 78 6.04 7.54 -6.82
CA ASN A 78 7.32 7.02 -7.32
C ASN A 78 8.05 6.10 -6.33
N GLU A 79 7.54 5.95 -5.12
CA GLU A 79 8.15 5.11 -4.08
C GLU A 79 7.66 3.66 -4.20
N LEU A 80 7.87 3.05 -5.37
CA LEU A 80 7.35 1.73 -5.69
C LEU A 80 7.82 0.65 -4.73
N LEU A 81 9.10 0.71 -4.31
CA LEU A 81 9.68 -0.26 -3.39
C LEU A 81 8.98 -0.31 -2.04
N SER A 82 8.39 0.79 -1.57
CA SER A 82 7.67 0.80 -0.31
C SER A 82 6.40 -0.05 -0.35
N THR A 83 5.74 -0.11 -1.51
CA THR A 83 4.64 -1.05 -1.76
C THR A 83 5.15 -2.49 -1.72
N GLU A 84 6.22 -2.79 -2.45
CA GLU A 84 6.76 -4.15 -2.54
C GLU A 84 7.24 -4.67 -1.18
N TYR A 85 7.98 -3.86 -0.42
CA TYR A 85 8.40 -4.24 0.93
C TYR A 85 7.23 -4.47 1.90
N SER A 86 6.18 -3.66 1.78
CA SER A 86 4.96 -3.88 2.56
C SER A 86 4.30 -5.21 2.20
N LEU A 87 4.23 -5.54 0.91
CA LEU A 87 3.70 -6.82 0.43
C LEU A 87 4.58 -8.00 0.79
N ASP A 88 5.90 -7.86 0.71
CA ASP A 88 6.85 -8.91 1.10
C ASP A 88 6.73 -9.23 2.59
N LEU A 89 6.62 -8.20 3.44
CA LEU A 89 6.43 -8.41 4.88
C LEU A 89 5.10 -9.09 5.18
N LEU A 90 4.02 -8.65 4.53
CA LEU A 90 2.71 -9.26 4.64
C LEU A 90 2.75 -10.73 4.21
N HIS A 91 3.33 -11.01 3.04
CA HIS A 91 3.52 -12.37 2.54
C HIS A 91 4.34 -13.23 3.50
N TYR A 92 5.45 -12.69 4.01
CA TYR A 92 6.30 -13.39 4.98
C TYR A 92 5.51 -13.82 6.23
N ILE A 93 4.66 -12.94 6.77
CA ILE A 93 3.84 -13.24 7.94
C ILE A 93 2.84 -14.35 7.61
N LEU A 94 2.10 -14.23 6.53
CA LEU A 94 1.09 -15.22 6.13
C LEU A 94 1.69 -16.60 5.83
N GLN A 95 2.88 -16.64 5.24
CA GLN A 95 3.54 -17.90 4.93
C GLN A 95 4.12 -18.62 6.16
N ARG A 96 4.31 -17.92 7.27
CA ARG A 96 5.05 -18.44 8.42
C ARG A 96 4.27 -18.55 9.70
N TYR A 97 3.10 -17.93 9.82
CA TYR A 97 2.41 -17.84 11.10
C TYR A 97 2.06 -19.23 11.69
N GLU A 98 1.85 -20.26 10.86
CA GLU A 98 1.56 -21.62 11.33
C GLU A 98 2.80 -22.40 11.80
N PHE A 99 3.99 -22.03 11.33
CA PHE A 99 5.22 -22.83 11.51
C PHE A 99 6.30 -22.12 12.32
N ASP A 100 6.29 -20.80 12.40
CA ASP A 100 7.25 -20.01 13.17
C ASP A 100 6.55 -19.42 14.41
N ASN A 101 6.97 -19.89 15.59
CA ASN A 101 6.39 -19.45 16.87
C ASN A 101 6.51 -17.94 17.10
N ARG A 102 7.52 -17.26 16.55
CA ARG A 102 7.67 -15.80 16.67
C ARG A 102 6.62 -15.11 15.83
N VAL A 103 6.42 -15.56 14.59
CA VAL A 103 5.40 -14.99 13.69
C VAL A 103 4.00 -15.28 14.22
N ASN A 104 3.78 -16.48 14.74
CA ASN A 104 2.53 -16.82 15.42
C ASN A 104 2.28 -15.85 16.61
N GLY A 105 3.31 -15.60 17.43
CA GLY A 105 3.21 -14.63 18.54
C GLY A 105 2.92 -13.19 18.08
N TRP A 106 3.36 -12.79 16.88
CA TRP A 106 2.98 -11.49 16.33
C TRP A 106 1.50 -11.45 15.94
N VAL A 107 1.00 -12.48 15.26
CA VAL A 107 -0.39 -12.56 14.81
C VAL A 107 -1.36 -12.66 16.00
N SER A 108 -0.98 -13.34 17.09
CA SER A 108 -1.83 -13.51 18.27
C SER A 108 -1.75 -12.36 19.27
N GLY A 109 -0.74 -11.51 19.22
CA GLY A 109 -0.50 -10.46 20.23
C GLY A 109 -0.39 -9.04 19.69
N ILE A 110 -0.51 -8.85 18.37
CA ILE A 110 -0.37 -7.54 17.72
C ILE A 110 -1.44 -7.39 16.64
N ASP A 111 -2.09 -6.25 16.63
CA ASP A 111 -3.02 -5.86 15.56
C ASP A 111 -2.23 -5.23 14.40
N LEU A 112 -1.93 -6.03 13.37
CA LEU A 112 -1.08 -5.62 12.25
C LEU A 112 -1.93 -5.05 11.12
N TRP A 113 -1.67 -3.81 10.74
CA TRP A 113 -2.34 -3.11 9.66
C TRP A 113 -1.38 -2.76 8.53
N PHE A 114 -1.76 -3.07 7.32
CA PHE A 114 -1.01 -2.78 6.10
C PHE A 114 -1.84 -1.90 5.17
N VAL A 115 -1.29 -0.78 4.75
CA VAL A 115 -1.81 0.05 3.65
C VAL A 115 -0.71 0.15 2.58
N PRO A 116 -0.52 -0.89 1.76
CA PRO A 116 0.66 -0.99 0.88
C PRO A 116 0.72 0.10 -0.19
N MET A 117 -0.43 0.71 -0.53
CA MET A 117 -0.50 1.76 -1.54
C MET A 117 -1.48 2.85 -1.09
N LEU A 118 -0.96 3.83 -0.35
CA LEU A 118 -1.78 4.94 0.15
C LEU A 118 -2.12 5.96 -0.95
N ASN A 119 -1.29 6.08 -1.99
CA ASN A 119 -1.48 7.00 -3.12
C ASN A 119 -1.59 6.24 -4.46
N PRO A 120 -2.72 5.56 -4.71
CA PRO A 120 -2.89 4.75 -5.93
C PRO A 120 -2.91 5.60 -7.21
N ASP A 121 -3.33 6.87 -7.15
CA ASP A 121 -3.32 7.76 -8.30
C ASP A 121 -1.91 8.17 -8.69
N GLY A 122 -1.09 8.48 -7.70
CA GLY A 122 0.31 8.78 -7.90
C GLY A 122 1.09 7.59 -8.46
N ASN A 123 0.88 6.40 -7.89
CA ASN A 123 1.48 5.16 -8.37
C ASN A 123 1.08 4.86 -9.82
N TRP A 124 -0.22 4.89 -10.13
CA TRP A 124 -0.74 4.69 -11.47
C TRP A 124 -0.13 5.66 -12.49
N THR A 125 -0.03 6.93 -12.13
CA THR A 125 0.54 7.95 -13.00
C THR A 125 2.02 7.70 -13.25
N PHE A 126 2.77 7.32 -12.22
CA PHE A 126 4.20 7.05 -12.33
C PHE A 126 4.49 5.82 -13.19
N LEU A 127 3.77 4.72 -12.98
CA LEU A 127 3.97 3.49 -13.73
C LEU A 127 3.60 3.60 -15.22
N ARG A 128 2.64 4.45 -15.56
CA ARG A 128 2.12 4.55 -16.95
C ARG A 128 2.64 5.75 -17.74
N ARG A 129 3.26 6.70 -17.09
CA ARG A 129 3.88 7.86 -17.73
C ARG A 129 5.39 7.72 -17.77
N ASP A 130 5.94 8.37 -18.80
CA ASP A 130 7.35 8.38 -19.12
C ASP A 130 8.26 8.59 -17.91
N LYS A 131 9.34 7.82 -17.84
CA LYS A 131 10.31 7.68 -16.75
C LYS A 131 11.02 8.98 -16.30
N GLY A 132 10.65 10.14 -16.86
CA GLY A 132 11.18 11.44 -16.48
C GLY A 132 10.61 12.03 -15.17
N TRP A 133 9.72 11.34 -14.50
CA TRP A 133 9.04 11.84 -13.31
C TRP A 133 9.71 11.35 -12.02
N THR A 134 10.63 12.13 -11.52
CA THR A 134 11.50 11.77 -10.40
C THR A 134 11.00 12.17 -9.01
N LYS A 135 9.88 12.89 -8.89
CA LYS A 135 9.38 13.35 -7.58
C LYS A 135 8.07 12.69 -7.20
N GLY A 136 7.94 12.40 -5.92
CA GLY A 136 6.74 11.90 -5.28
C GLY A 136 5.51 12.67 -5.69
N ARG A 137 4.46 11.94 -6.05
CA ARG A 137 3.24 12.58 -6.47
C ARG A 137 2.39 12.93 -5.30
N LYS A 138 2.03 14.16 -5.31
CA LYS A 138 0.98 14.72 -4.50
C LYS A 138 -0.35 14.21 -5.01
N ASN A 139 -1.28 14.01 -4.11
CA ASN A 139 -2.65 13.71 -4.42
C ASN A 139 -3.49 14.97 -4.18
N GLY A 140 -4.28 15.40 -5.14
CA GLY A 140 -5.10 16.59 -4.97
C GLY A 140 -5.65 17.16 -6.27
N ARG A 141 -6.49 18.14 -6.11
CA ARG A 141 -6.99 18.97 -7.22
C ARG A 141 -6.05 20.15 -7.42
N ASP A 142 -5.94 20.60 -8.66
CA ASP A 142 -5.32 21.89 -8.96
C ASP A 142 -6.25 23.06 -8.56
N SER A 143 -5.74 24.29 -8.73
CA SER A 143 -6.50 25.51 -8.41
C SER A 143 -7.73 25.73 -9.28
N ASP A 144 -7.87 25.06 -10.41
CA ASP A 144 -9.02 25.11 -11.29
C ASP A 144 -10.02 23.96 -11.06
N GLY A 145 -9.77 23.12 -10.06
CA GLY A 145 -10.64 21.99 -9.68
C GLY A 145 -10.52 20.78 -10.59
N LYS A 146 -9.59 20.76 -11.53
CA LYS A 146 -9.34 19.62 -12.40
C LYS A 146 -8.26 18.73 -11.79
N CYS A 147 -8.45 17.42 -11.85
CA CYS A 147 -7.42 16.46 -11.50
C CYS A 147 -6.41 16.33 -12.67
N VAL A 148 -5.64 17.38 -12.91
CA VAL A 148 -4.54 17.35 -13.89
C VAL A 148 -3.25 17.12 -13.14
N PHE A 149 -2.61 16.00 -13.39
CA PHE A 149 -1.34 15.64 -12.76
C PHE A 149 -0.18 16.41 -13.41
N LYS A 150 -0.06 17.69 -13.11
CA LYS A 150 1.17 18.43 -13.37
C LYS A 150 2.17 18.15 -12.27
N SER A 151 3.46 18.32 -12.57
CA SER A 151 4.56 17.94 -11.68
C SER A 151 4.59 18.66 -10.33
N ASN A 152 3.87 19.74 -10.19
CA ASN A 152 3.83 20.64 -9.03
C ASN A 152 2.45 20.74 -8.37
N GLU A 153 1.47 19.97 -8.82
CA GLU A 153 0.09 20.00 -8.31
C GLU A 153 -0.18 18.89 -7.30
N GLY A 154 -1.13 19.14 -6.42
CA GLY A 154 -1.58 18.20 -5.40
C GLY A 154 -1.03 18.50 -4.01
N VAL A 155 -1.38 17.63 -3.07
CA VAL A 155 -0.97 17.70 -1.67
C VAL A 155 0.07 16.62 -1.39
N ASP A 156 1.14 16.99 -0.73
CA ASP A 156 2.09 16.03 -0.19
C ASP A 156 1.49 15.36 1.04
N ILE A 157 1.10 14.09 0.89
CA ILE A 157 0.44 13.33 1.94
C ILE A 157 1.33 13.23 3.18
N SER A 158 2.65 13.09 3.01
CA SER A 158 3.61 12.98 4.12
C SER A 158 3.71 14.26 4.96
N ARG A 159 3.25 15.39 4.45
CA ARG A 159 3.22 16.71 5.13
C ARG A 159 1.83 17.10 5.61
N ASN A 160 0.83 16.24 5.44
CA ASN A 160 -0.55 16.58 5.72
C ASN A 160 -1.13 15.84 6.94
N PHE A 161 -0.28 15.37 7.84
CA PHE A 161 -0.70 14.85 9.13
C PHE A 161 -1.01 15.99 10.08
N PRO A 162 -2.01 15.87 10.98
CA PRO A 162 -2.44 16.96 11.85
C PRO A 162 -1.41 17.35 12.93
N PHE A 163 -0.53 16.40 13.31
CA PHE A 163 0.49 16.64 14.33
C PHE A 163 1.63 17.48 13.73
N PHE A 164 1.92 18.64 14.33
CA PHE A 164 2.87 19.65 13.83
C PHE A 164 2.62 20.12 12.39
N TRP A 165 1.36 20.12 11.97
CA TRP A 165 1.00 20.59 10.63
C TRP A 165 1.41 22.05 10.43
N GLY A 166 2.14 22.33 9.36
CA GLY A 166 2.64 23.67 9.03
C GLY A 166 3.93 24.07 9.75
N GLU A 167 4.48 23.25 10.64
CA GLU A 167 5.76 23.49 11.28
C GLU A 167 6.89 22.81 10.49
N GLY A 168 7.85 23.60 9.99
CA GLY A 168 9.09 23.08 9.40
C GLY A 168 8.99 22.49 7.99
N GLY A 169 8.20 23.12 7.12
CA GLY A 169 8.13 22.80 5.69
C GLY A 169 9.16 23.55 4.88
#